data_f4a5b81f14aa5ae1172fa04695835eda
#
_entry.id   f4a5b81f14aa5ae1172fa04695835eda
#
_cell.length_a   1.000
_cell.length_b   1.000
_cell.length_c   1.000
_cell.angle_alpha   90.00
_cell.angle_beta   90.00
_cell.angle_gamma   90.00
#
_symmetry.space_group_name_H-M   'P 1'
#
loop_
_entity.id
_entity.type
_entity.pdbx_description
1 polymer ?
#
loop_
_entity_poly.entity_id
_entity_poly.type
_entity_poly.pdbx_seq_one_letter_code
_entity_poly.pdbx_strand_id
1 'polypeptide(L)'
;TISNELFPSYGPIVKLKRVGYLGELVYIYKLRTMYPYSEFIQCDIYEKNHMDLSGKMKNDYRITSWGKVFRKYFIDEIPQIFNWIRGDLNLIGVRAISEHYFSLYPKTLQDKRINFKPGLVPPYYADLPRSFDEIIESEIQYLNEKEKKPLKTDIKYFLKSIFNILFHGARSK
;
A
#
# COMPACT_ATOMS: atom_id res chain seq x y z
N THR A 1 13.49 -16.55 -5.48
CA THR A 1 12.63 -16.58 -6.67
C THR A 1 11.52 -15.55 -6.51
N ILE A 2 11.24 -14.80 -7.56
CA ILE A 2 10.23 -13.73 -7.55
C ILE A 2 9.01 -14.26 -8.29
N SER A 3 7.84 -14.26 -7.63
CA SER A 3 6.60 -14.62 -8.32
C SER A 3 6.12 -13.49 -9.21
N ASN A 4 5.55 -13.84 -10.33
CA ASN A 4 4.80 -12.95 -11.20
C ASN A 4 3.43 -13.59 -11.53
N GLU A 5 2.59 -12.87 -12.24
CA GLU A 5 1.22 -13.32 -12.57
C GLU A 5 1.20 -14.59 -13.44
N LEU A 6 2.21 -14.80 -14.29
CA LEU A 6 2.30 -15.94 -15.22
C LEU A 6 3.00 -17.16 -14.60
N PHE A 7 3.97 -16.92 -13.74
CA PHE A 7 4.80 -17.96 -13.14
C PHE A 7 4.88 -17.77 -11.63
N PRO A 8 3.91 -18.25 -10.87
CA PRO A 8 3.93 -18.16 -9.43
C PRO A 8 5.16 -18.89 -8.89
N SER A 9 5.87 -18.25 -7.99
CA SER A 9 7.02 -18.85 -7.33
C SER A 9 6.74 -19.04 -5.85
N TYR A 10 7.37 -20.05 -5.30
CA TYR A 10 7.31 -20.32 -3.87
C TYR A 10 8.36 -19.55 -3.07
N GLY A 11 9.09 -18.66 -3.72
CA GLY A 11 10.14 -17.87 -3.07
C GLY A 11 9.63 -16.93 -1.99
N PRO A 12 10.52 -16.51 -1.06
CA PRO A 12 10.14 -15.67 0.07
C PRO A 12 9.78 -14.23 -0.34
N ILE A 13 10.19 -13.80 -1.52
CA ILE A 13 9.92 -12.44 -2.03
C ILE A 13 8.89 -12.52 -3.14
N VAL A 14 7.87 -11.68 -3.06
CA VAL A 14 6.87 -11.45 -4.10
C VAL A 14 7.11 -10.10 -4.77
N LYS A 15 6.79 -10.04 -6.05
CA LYS A 15 6.86 -8.87 -6.90
C LYS A 15 5.43 -8.48 -7.28
N LEU A 16 4.99 -7.33 -6.80
CA LEU A 16 3.63 -6.85 -6.99
C LEU A 16 3.62 -5.67 -7.96
N LYS A 17 2.86 -5.80 -9.04
CA LYS A 17 2.64 -4.72 -10.02
C LYS A 17 1.73 -3.66 -9.44
N ARG A 18 2.13 -2.39 -9.46
CA ARG A 18 1.43 -1.27 -8.85
C ARG A 18 1.49 -0.04 -9.75
N VAL A 19 0.49 0.85 -9.61
CA VAL A 19 0.49 2.15 -10.27
C VAL A 19 1.50 3.07 -9.59
N GLY A 20 2.42 3.61 -10.37
CA GLY A 20 3.51 4.49 -9.96
C GLY A 20 3.36 5.92 -10.48
N TYR A 21 4.49 6.60 -10.61
CA TYR A 21 4.59 7.96 -11.13
C TYR A 21 4.17 8.02 -12.62
N LEU A 22 3.45 9.07 -13.01
CA LEU A 22 2.87 9.27 -14.35
C LEU A 22 1.97 8.13 -14.85
N GLY A 23 1.46 7.30 -13.92
CA GLY A 23 0.65 6.14 -14.26
C GLY A 23 1.45 4.92 -14.75
N GLU A 24 2.78 5.02 -14.78
CA GLU A 24 3.63 3.88 -15.13
C GLU A 24 3.54 2.78 -14.09
N LEU A 25 3.72 1.54 -14.52
CA LEU A 25 3.66 0.39 -13.64
C LEU A 25 5.01 0.14 -12.98
N VAL A 26 5.02 0.16 -11.68
CA VAL A 26 6.18 -0.13 -10.85
C VAL A 26 6.02 -1.46 -10.11
N TYR A 27 7.10 -2.20 -9.96
CA TYR A 27 7.11 -3.46 -9.23
C TYR A 27 7.59 -3.25 -7.80
N ILE A 28 6.70 -3.53 -6.85
CA ILE A 28 6.96 -3.41 -5.42
C ILE A 28 7.35 -4.78 -4.85
N TYR A 29 8.45 -4.83 -4.13
CA TYR A 29 8.94 -6.04 -3.49
C TYR A 29 8.41 -6.15 -2.06
N LYS A 30 7.91 -7.36 -1.71
CA LYS A 30 7.47 -7.69 -0.34
C LYS A 30 7.91 -9.10 0.05
N LEU A 31 7.97 -9.38 1.35
CA LEU A 31 8.03 -10.76 1.79
C LEU A 31 6.68 -11.43 1.59
N ARG A 32 6.72 -12.70 1.23
CA ARG A 32 5.51 -13.51 1.06
C ARG A 32 4.88 -13.77 2.43
N THR A 33 3.64 -13.37 2.61
CA THR A 33 2.85 -13.57 3.83
C THR A 33 1.60 -14.40 3.60
N MET A 34 1.33 -14.77 2.35
CA MET A 34 0.21 -15.60 1.94
C MET A 34 0.69 -16.97 1.48
N TYR A 35 -0.22 -17.95 1.52
CA TYR A 35 0.03 -19.28 0.96
C TYR A 35 0.33 -19.18 -0.54
N PRO A 36 1.12 -20.14 -1.07
CA PRO A 36 1.32 -20.27 -2.52
C PRO A 36 -0.03 -20.32 -3.26
N TYR A 37 -0.04 -19.82 -4.49
CA TYR A 37 -1.23 -19.75 -5.35
C TYR A 37 -2.37 -18.82 -4.86
N SER A 38 -2.16 -18.06 -3.80
CA SER A 38 -3.17 -17.11 -3.30
C SER A 38 -3.61 -16.06 -4.32
N GLU A 39 -2.76 -15.76 -5.30
CA GLU A 39 -3.04 -14.86 -6.41
C GLU A 39 -4.13 -15.38 -7.34
N PHE A 40 -4.24 -16.68 -7.57
CA PHE A 40 -5.21 -17.27 -8.49
C PHE A 40 -6.64 -17.30 -7.95
N ILE A 41 -6.80 -17.28 -6.64
CA ILE A 41 -8.11 -17.27 -6.00
C ILE A 41 -8.59 -15.86 -5.63
N GLN A 42 -7.89 -14.84 -6.11
CA GLN A 42 -8.19 -13.44 -5.77
C GLN A 42 -9.59 -13.04 -6.25
N CYS A 43 -9.96 -13.38 -7.49
CA CYS A 43 -11.27 -13.06 -8.06
C CYS A 43 -12.39 -13.76 -7.31
N ASP A 44 -12.26 -15.08 -7.05
CA ASP A 44 -13.27 -15.86 -6.32
C ASP A 44 -13.54 -15.31 -4.91
N ILE A 45 -12.50 -14.75 -4.30
CA ILE A 45 -12.62 -14.18 -2.96
C ILE A 45 -13.30 -12.81 -3.01
N TYR A 46 -13.05 -11.99 -4.01
CA TYR A 46 -13.78 -10.73 -4.21
C TYR A 46 -15.28 -10.96 -4.40
N GLU A 47 -15.66 -12.03 -5.09
CA GLU A 47 -17.07 -12.37 -5.30
C GLU A 47 -17.75 -12.92 -4.04
N LYS A 48 -17.02 -13.65 -3.19
CA LYS A 48 -17.56 -14.39 -2.04
C LYS A 48 -17.49 -13.65 -0.71
N ASN A 49 -16.54 -12.73 -0.55
CA ASN A 49 -16.31 -12.05 0.72
C ASN A 49 -16.63 -10.57 0.61
N HIS A 50 -17.48 -10.10 1.52
CA HIS A 50 -17.72 -8.67 1.67
C HIS A 50 -16.44 -7.96 2.11
N MET A 51 -16.07 -6.92 1.37
CA MET A 51 -15.01 -6.01 1.79
C MET A 51 -15.42 -5.29 3.08
N ASP A 52 -14.47 -5.04 3.95
CA ASP A 52 -14.70 -4.15 5.08
C ASP A 52 -14.84 -2.68 4.61
N LEU A 53 -15.20 -1.79 5.54
CA LEU A 53 -15.37 -0.37 5.24
C LEU A 53 -14.11 0.30 4.65
N SER A 54 -12.95 -0.33 4.78
CA SER A 54 -11.68 0.14 4.20
C SER A 54 -11.37 -0.45 2.82
N GLY A 55 -12.30 -1.21 2.21
CA GLY A 55 -12.11 -1.88 0.93
C GLY A 55 -11.16 -3.09 0.99
N LYS A 56 -10.89 -3.62 2.18
CA LYS A 56 -10.05 -4.80 2.41
C LYS A 56 -10.89 -6.02 2.78
N MET A 57 -10.33 -7.19 2.57
CA MET A 57 -11.00 -8.44 2.97
C MET A 57 -10.89 -8.65 4.47
N LYS A 58 -12.03 -8.86 5.11
CA LYS A 58 -12.11 -9.24 6.51
C LYS A 58 -11.71 -10.72 6.64
N ASN A 59 -10.76 -11.01 7.55
CA ASN A 59 -10.30 -12.38 7.84
C ASN A 59 -9.78 -13.15 6.61
N ASP A 60 -8.89 -12.53 5.84
CA ASP A 60 -8.29 -13.18 4.66
C ASP A 60 -7.55 -14.46 5.07
N TYR A 61 -8.16 -15.61 4.79
CA TYR A 61 -7.63 -16.94 5.12
C TYR A 61 -6.36 -17.32 4.34
N ARG A 62 -6.04 -16.58 3.28
CA ARG A 62 -4.80 -16.78 2.53
C ARG A 62 -3.56 -16.37 3.30
N ILE A 63 -3.73 -15.55 4.35
CA ILE A 63 -2.62 -15.05 5.15
C ILE A 63 -2.18 -16.14 6.13
N THR A 64 -0.92 -16.52 6.04
CA THR A 64 -0.32 -17.51 6.95
C THR A 64 -0.25 -16.98 8.38
N SER A 65 -0.12 -17.86 9.38
CA SER A 65 -0.03 -17.46 10.80
C SER A 65 1.16 -16.54 11.04
N TRP A 66 2.34 -16.87 10.50
CA TRP A 66 3.53 -16.03 10.58
C TRP A 66 3.38 -14.75 9.72
N GLY A 67 2.65 -14.83 8.61
CA GLY A 67 2.33 -13.69 7.75
C GLY A 67 1.53 -12.61 8.47
N LYS A 68 0.62 -12.99 9.38
CA LYS A 68 -0.10 -12.05 10.25
C LYS A 68 0.86 -11.27 11.15
N VAL A 69 1.86 -11.95 11.71
CA VAL A 69 2.90 -11.33 12.54
C VAL A 69 3.74 -10.35 11.71
N PHE A 70 4.19 -10.79 10.53
CA PHE A 70 5.01 -9.95 9.66
C PHE A 70 4.28 -8.66 9.23
N ARG A 71 3.00 -8.76 8.84
CA ARG A 71 2.18 -7.59 8.51
C ARG A 71 1.96 -6.67 9.72
N LYS A 72 1.76 -7.25 10.90
CA LYS A 72 1.58 -6.46 12.14
C LYS A 72 2.78 -5.57 12.44
N TYR A 73 3.99 -6.02 12.13
CA TYR A 73 5.25 -5.30 12.41
C TYR A 73 5.92 -4.71 11.17
N PHE A 74 5.23 -4.67 10.02
CA PHE A 74 5.75 -4.16 8.74
C PHE A 74 6.98 -4.89 8.20
N ILE A 75 7.29 -6.08 8.72
CA ILE A 75 8.43 -6.89 8.29
C ILE A 75 8.29 -7.29 6.82
N ASP A 76 7.06 -7.55 6.38
CA ASP A 76 6.76 -7.89 4.99
C ASP A 76 7.08 -6.75 4.02
N GLU A 77 7.16 -5.51 4.48
CA GLU A 77 7.45 -4.33 3.67
C GLU A 77 8.94 -3.97 3.60
N ILE A 78 9.82 -4.65 4.37
CA ILE A 78 11.28 -4.39 4.37
C ILE A 78 11.88 -4.42 2.95
N PRO A 79 11.54 -5.37 2.05
CA PRO A 79 12.10 -5.37 0.70
C PRO A 79 11.78 -4.12 -0.13
N GLN A 80 10.78 -3.32 0.25
CA GLN A 80 10.47 -2.06 -0.43
C GLN A 80 11.58 -1.00 -0.24
N ILE A 81 12.49 -1.20 0.70
CA ILE A 81 13.70 -0.36 0.82
C ILE A 81 14.50 -0.36 -0.48
N PHE A 82 14.54 -1.49 -1.21
CA PHE A 82 15.17 -1.55 -2.53
C PHE A 82 14.45 -0.66 -3.55
N ASN A 83 13.11 -0.60 -3.49
CA ASN A 83 12.34 0.31 -4.35
C ASN A 83 12.63 1.78 -4.03
N TRP A 84 12.80 2.12 -2.74
CA TRP A 84 13.18 3.45 -2.33
C TRP A 84 14.59 3.83 -2.79
N ILE A 85 15.59 2.95 -2.60
CA ILE A 85 16.97 3.18 -3.06
C ILE A 85 17.03 3.34 -4.58
N ARG A 86 16.25 2.57 -5.33
CA ARG A 86 16.16 2.68 -6.81
C ARG A 86 15.42 3.94 -7.28
N GLY A 87 14.75 4.66 -6.38
CA GLY A 87 13.94 5.82 -6.72
C GLY A 87 12.56 5.49 -7.31
N ASP A 88 12.10 4.24 -7.22
CA ASP A 88 10.75 3.84 -7.59
C ASP A 88 9.70 4.42 -6.61
N LEU A 89 10.09 4.54 -5.33
CA LEU A 89 9.30 5.09 -4.24
C LEU A 89 9.99 6.26 -3.56
N ASN A 90 9.20 7.20 -3.06
CA ASN A 90 9.64 8.16 -2.05
C ASN A 90 9.57 7.54 -0.65
N LEU A 91 10.21 8.16 0.35
CA LEU A 91 10.03 7.74 1.74
C LEU A 91 8.59 8.00 2.20
N ILE A 92 8.05 9.18 1.90
CA ILE A 92 6.67 9.58 2.21
C ILE A 92 5.91 9.84 0.91
N GLY A 93 4.72 9.27 0.81
CA GLY A 93 3.86 9.44 -0.37
C GLY A 93 2.62 8.57 -0.30
N VAL A 94 1.67 8.79 -1.20
CA VAL A 94 0.49 7.92 -1.33
C VAL A 94 0.92 6.47 -1.59
N ARG A 95 0.17 5.52 -1.07
CA ARG A 95 0.54 4.10 -1.19
C ARG A 95 0.53 3.64 -2.66
N ALA A 96 1.52 2.85 -3.06
CA ALA A 96 1.50 2.15 -4.34
C ALA A 96 0.40 1.06 -4.32
N ILE A 97 -0.63 1.20 -5.15
CA ILE A 97 -1.83 0.35 -5.19
C ILE A 97 -1.97 -0.37 -6.53
N SER A 98 -2.74 -1.47 -6.56
CA SER A 98 -3.03 -2.20 -7.79
C SER A 98 -3.88 -1.35 -8.75
N GLU A 99 -3.85 -1.68 -10.05
CA GLU A 99 -4.68 -1.02 -11.06
C GLU A 99 -6.17 -1.14 -10.72
N HIS A 100 -6.62 -2.30 -10.24
CA HIS A 100 -7.99 -2.50 -9.79
C HIS A 100 -8.36 -1.57 -8.62
N TYR A 101 -7.51 -1.50 -7.57
CA TYR A 101 -7.80 -0.62 -6.43
C TYR A 101 -7.70 0.86 -6.82
N PHE A 102 -6.82 1.20 -7.75
CA PHE A 102 -6.70 2.55 -8.33
C PHE A 102 -7.97 2.97 -9.09
N SER A 103 -8.62 2.05 -9.81
CA SER A 103 -9.86 2.34 -10.53
C SER A 103 -11.06 2.64 -9.62
N LEU A 104 -11.00 2.24 -8.33
CA LEU A 104 -12.04 2.56 -7.35
C LEU A 104 -12.00 4.02 -6.86
N TYR A 105 -10.87 4.72 -7.07
CA TYR A 105 -10.72 6.11 -6.66
C TYR A 105 -11.45 7.06 -7.62
N PRO A 106 -11.96 8.22 -7.12
CA PRO A 106 -12.48 9.27 -8.00
C PRO A 106 -11.44 9.70 -9.04
N LYS A 107 -11.87 9.98 -10.26
CA LYS A 107 -10.97 10.34 -11.38
C LYS A 107 -10.06 11.53 -11.03
N THR A 108 -10.61 12.53 -10.36
CA THR A 108 -9.85 13.70 -9.88
C THR A 108 -8.68 13.34 -8.97
N LEU A 109 -8.85 12.33 -8.09
CA LEU A 109 -7.77 11.86 -7.23
C LEU A 109 -6.80 10.95 -8.00
N GLN A 110 -7.29 10.13 -8.94
CA GLN A 110 -6.42 9.33 -9.81
C GLN A 110 -5.43 10.24 -10.57
N ASP A 111 -5.95 11.28 -11.23
CA ASP A 111 -5.14 12.22 -12.02
C ASP A 111 -4.14 12.99 -11.14
N LYS A 112 -4.52 13.28 -9.90
CA LYS A 112 -3.63 13.93 -8.95
C LYS A 112 -2.54 13.00 -8.42
N ARG A 113 -2.89 11.75 -8.10
CA ARG A 113 -1.96 10.75 -7.56
C ARG A 113 -0.81 10.45 -8.50
N ILE A 114 -1.07 10.33 -9.80
CA ILE A 114 -0.03 9.98 -10.79
C ILE A 114 1.04 11.06 -10.94
N ASN A 115 0.77 12.31 -10.53
CA ASN A 115 1.76 13.38 -10.56
C ASN A 115 2.80 13.29 -9.42
N PHE A 116 2.65 12.33 -8.51
CA PHE A 116 3.56 12.12 -7.40
C PHE A 116 4.04 10.67 -7.35
N LYS A 117 5.34 10.49 -7.07
CA LYS A 117 5.85 9.15 -6.78
C LYS A 117 5.17 8.60 -5.53
N PRO A 118 4.71 7.34 -5.53
CA PRO A 118 4.18 6.71 -4.33
C PRO A 118 5.26 6.61 -3.25
N GLY A 119 4.82 6.44 -2.00
CA GLY A 119 5.70 6.39 -0.85
C GLY A 119 5.72 5.05 -0.12
N LEU A 120 6.80 4.82 0.59
CA LEU A 120 6.96 3.69 1.51
C LEU A 120 6.04 3.86 2.74
N VAL A 121 5.98 5.07 3.29
CA VAL A 121 5.11 5.42 4.41
C VAL A 121 3.95 6.28 3.90
N PRO A 122 2.75 5.72 3.78
CA PRO A 122 1.59 6.45 3.27
C PRO A 122 0.94 7.36 4.33
N PRO A 123 0.29 8.45 3.90
CA PRO A 123 -0.31 9.46 4.78
C PRO A 123 -1.40 8.92 5.70
N TYR A 124 -2.09 7.85 5.33
CA TYR A 124 -3.14 7.29 6.16
C TYR A 124 -2.63 6.71 7.50
N TYR A 125 -1.32 6.45 7.68
CA TYR A 125 -0.77 6.15 9.00
C TYR A 125 -0.73 7.38 9.91
N ALA A 126 -0.68 8.57 9.30
CA ALA A 126 -0.80 9.81 10.06
C ALA A 126 -2.23 10.12 10.47
N ASP A 127 -3.20 9.86 9.60
CA ASP A 127 -4.59 10.31 9.78
C ASP A 127 -5.52 9.23 10.35
N LEU A 128 -5.09 7.94 10.30
CA LEU A 128 -5.80 6.78 10.85
C LEU A 128 -7.25 6.64 10.34
N PRO A 129 -7.50 6.72 9.03
CA PRO A 129 -8.83 6.62 8.46
C PRO A 129 -9.49 5.28 8.77
N ARG A 130 -10.82 5.29 8.95
CA ARG A 130 -11.64 4.12 9.30
C ARG A 130 -12.44 3.58 8.12
N SER A 131 -12.66 4.41 7.09
CA SER A 131 -13.40 4.05 5.88
C SER A 131 -12.58 4.34 4.61
N PHE A 132 -13.06 3.84 3.48
CA PHE A 132 -12.46 4.13 2.19
C PHE A 132 -12.56 5.63 1.83
N ASP A 133 -13.68 6.26 2.14
CA ASP A 133 -13.88 7.68 1.91
C ASP A 133 -12.91 8.54 2.73
N GLU A 134 -12.69 8.19 3.99
CA GLU A 134 -11.69 8.85 4.83
C GLU A 134 -10.26 8.66 4.32
N ILE A 135 -9.96 7.50 3.67
CA ILE A 135 -8.67 7.29 2.99
C ILE A 135 -8.53 8.27 1.83
N ILE A 136 -9.58 8.41 1.02
CA ILE A 136 -9.62 9.36 -0.10
C ILE A 136 -9.38 10.78 0.39
N GLU A 137 -10.09 11.20 1.43
CA GLU A 137 -9.94 12.55 2.02
C GLU A 137 -8.52 12.80 2.55
N SER A 138 -7.97 11.84 3.30
CA SER A 138 -6.58 11.92 3.80
C SER A 138 -5.56 12.08 2.68
N GLU A 139 -5.72 11.32 1.59
CA GLU A 139 -4.82 11.42 0.44
C GLU A 139 -4.98 12.74 -0.32
N ILE A 140 -6.20 13.23 -0.51
CA ILE A 140 -6.46 14.53 -1.13
C ILE A 140 -5.80 15.64 -0.30
N GLN A 141 -6.00 15.62 1.02
CA GLN A 141 -5.40 16.61 1.92
C GLN A 141 -3.88 16.59 1.84
N TYR A 142 -3.27 15.41 1.95
CA TYR A 142 -1.82 15.25 1.85
C TYR A 142 -1.27 15.78 0.52
N LEU A 143 -1.89 15.40 -0.61
CA LEU A 143 -1.44 15.83 -1.94
C LEU A 143 -1.58 17.35 -2.14
N ASN A 144 -2.68 17.96 -1.63
CA ASN A 144 -2.88 19.41 -1.66
C ASN A 144 -1.82 20.17 -0.84
N GLU A 145 -1.47 19.65 0.33
CA GLU A 145 -0.41 20.22 1.16
C GLU A 145 0.96 20.05 0.50
N LYS A 146 1.21 18.87 -0.09
CA LYS A 146 2.49 18.54 -0.74
C LYS A 146 2.76 19.40 -1.96
N GLU A 147 1.76 19.73 -2.76
CA GLU A 147 1.89 20.67 -3.88
C GLU A 147 2.40 22.03 -3.43
N LYS A 148 1.94 22.51 -2.28
CA LYS A 148 2.28 23.85 -1.77
C LYS A 148 3.63 23.86 -1.05
N LYS A 149 3.91 22.83 -0.25
CA LYS A 149 5.08 22.77 0.64
C LYS A 149 5.61 21.34 0.75
N PRO A 150 6.28 20.81 -0.28
CA PRO A 150 6.59 19.38 -0.38
C PRO A 150 7.39 18.84 0.81
N LEU A 151 8.52 19.44 1.13
CA LEU A 151 9.39 18.96 2.22
C LEU A 151 8.74 19.07 3.60
N LYS A 152 8.07 20.18 3.87
CA LYS A 152 7.40 20.42 5.15
C LYS A 152 6.26 19.42 5.37
N THR A 153 5.51 19.12 4.32
CA THR A 153 4.43 18.15 4.35
C THR A 153 4.96 16.75 4.59
N ASP A 154 6.01 16.34 3.88
CA ASP A 154 6.61 15.02 4.06
C ASP A 154 7.14 14.82 5.49
N ILE A 155 7.84 15.81 6.04
CA ILE A 155 8.33 15.75 7.43
C ILE A 155 7.16 15.67 8.43
N LYS A 156 6.13 16.51 8.26
CA LYS A 156 4.93 16.52 9.10
C LYS A 156 4.27 15.13 9.14
N TYR A 157 4.00 14.57 7.96
CA TYR A 157 3.31 13.27 7.84
C TYR A 157 4.20 12.12 8.30
N PHE A 158 5.51 12.19 8.09
CA PHE A 158 6.45 11.21 8.61
C PHE A 158 6.42 11.13 10.13
N LEU A 159 6.63 12.25 10.80
CA LEU A 159 6.65 12.30 12.27
C LEU A 159 5.32 11.85 12.86
N LYS A 160 4.18 12.28 12.29
CA LYS A 160 2.85 11.88 12.72
C LYS A 160 2.60 10.39 12.49
N SER A 161 3.05 9.82 11.36
CA SER A 161 2.95 8.39 11.08
C SER A 161 3.76 7.55 12.05
N ILE A 162 5.02 7.91 12.31
CA ILE A 162 5.87 7.20 13.28
C ILE A 162 5.25 7.25 14.67
N PHE A 163 4.77 8.42 15.10
CA PHE A 163 4.09 8.55 16.38
C PHE A 163 2.87 7.62 16.48
N ASN A 164 2.02 7.58 15.46
CA ASN A 164 0.83 6.72 15.44
C ASN A 164 1.18 5.22 15.36
N ILE A 165 2.25 4.85 14.65
CA ILE A 165 2.73 3.47 14.60
C ILE A 165 3.21 3.01 15.99
N LEU A 166 3.92 3.86 16.71
CA LEU A 166 4.48 3.52 18.01
C LEU A 166 3.45 3.55 19.15
N PHE A 167 2.58 4.56 19.17
CA PHE A 167 1.71 4.85 20.33
C PHE A 167 0.23 4.54 20.10
N HIS A 168 -0.27 4.65 18.86
CA HIS A 168 -1.69 4.41 18.55
C HIS A 168 -1.95 3.10 17.81
N GLY A 169 -0.93 2.28 17.62
CA GLY A 169 -1.07 0.95 17.04
C GLY A 169 -1.46 0.94 15.56
N ALA A 170 -1.12 2.01 14.80
CA ALA A 170 -1.26 1.99 13.35
C ALA A 170 -0.54 0.76 12.78
N ARG A 171 -1.21 -0.03 11.94
CA ARG A 171 -0.67 -1.29 11.42
C ARG A 171 -0.97 -1.46 9.94
N SER A 172 -0.09 -2.18 9.25
CA SER A 172 -0.39 -2.73 7.93
C SER A 172 -1.43 -3.84 8.11
N LYS A 173 -2.65 -3.60 7.66
CA LYS A 173 -3.73 -4.61 7.68
C LYS A 173 -3.77 -5.35 6.36
#